data_33de4826731dc7c208177937f724d90f
#
_entry.id   33de4826731dc7c208177937f724d90f
#
_cell.length_a   1.000
_cell.length_b   1.000
_cell.length_c   1.000
_cell.angle_alpha   90.00
_cell.angle_beta   90.00
_cell.angle_gamma   90.00
#
_symmetry.space_group_name_H-M   'P 1'
#
loop_
_entity.id
_entity.type
_entity.pdbx_description
1 polymer ?
#
loop_
_entity_poly.entity_id
_entity_poly.type
_entity_poly.pdbx_seq_one_letter_code
_entity_poly.pdbx_strand_id
1 'polypeptide(L)'
;MRKQTKLVAVLSAAALLAMGASMTSFAAGWQKDDAGVWHYYDSDDNQVTDEWKKDGGKWFYLNEDGDMETDAWVDDEYYVGGDGAMLVNQWVKVADDDDSSDPDDDGENWYYFNNKGKKVTDDKKKINGKTYYFNTDGEMRYGWFEDNGDWYYLGTEDEGWRTDAKWLWLEEPNEDDEDNDSMPSHDDDCSLCDSEGWYYFQNDGKAYRDNSKKKKINGKYYYFNEHGQMLYEWINTKEYTATGSSTEFILDGNRAGASASDMIYANEVEDGSRSAGWYEIDGAEDLGNDNDTDWYFFKKGEAKKAGAEDAQTDSTGATQYRKKIKINGKYFCFDQDGKMQTGLQRIANHTYYFDDNGYMKTGKTTADDDNDDTFTFYFSTKNNDTGKGYDGIKDGYLYADGQRLEADDDYAVYKYNNLLYVVNKTGKIQKSTSKKYELDGGEGYVTVTKS
;
A
#
# COMPACT_ATOMS: atom_id res chain seq x y z
N MET A 1 9.10 16.11 0.37
CA MET A 1 9.01 17.24 1.34
C MET A 1 7.59 17.35 1.85
N ARG A 2 7.29 16.65 2.93
CA ARG A 2 5.97 16.66 3.58
C ARG A 2 5.85 17.91 4.45
N LYS A 3 4.94 18.79 4.12
CA LYS A 3 4.56 19.89 5.02
C LYS A 3 3.48 19.37 5.97
N GLN A 4 3.89 19.07 7.19
CA GLN A 4 2.95 18.91 8.29
C GLN A 4 2.33 20.27 8.60
N THR A 5 1.04 20.41 8.37
CA THR A 5 0.28 21.57 8.80
C THR A 5 -0.08 21.34 10.26
N LYS A 6 0.70 21.92 11.16
CA LYS A 6 0.35 21.98 12.59
C LYS A 6 -0.89 22.88 12.75
N LEU A 7 -2.03 22.26 12.98
CA LEU A 7 -3.21 22.96 13.49
C LEU A 7 -3.14 22.92 15.02
N VAL A 8 -2.55 23.93 15.58
CA VAL A 8 -2.63 24.19 17.02
C VAL A 8 -4.02 24.77 17.28
N ALA A 9 -4.91 23.97 17.83
CA ALA A 9 -6.17 24.48 18.37
C ALA A 9 -5.92 24.95 19.80
N VAL A 10 -5.53 26.19 19.94
CA VAL A 10 -5.48 26.86 21.25
C VAL A 10 -6.92 27.11 21.68
N LEU A 11 -7.43 26.30 22.59
CA LEU A 11 -8.64 26.60 23.36
C LEU A 11 -8.26 27.31 24.65
N SER A 12 -7.87 28.57 24.53
CA SER A 12 -7.77 29.46 25.69
C SER A 12 -9.05 30.31 25.77
N ALA A 13 -9.97 29.92 26.59
CA ALA A 13 -11.06 30.79 27.02
C ALA A 13 -10.78 31.24 28.46
N ALA A 14 -9.82 32.12 28.62
CA ALA A 14 -9.68 32.86 29.86
C ALA A 14 -10.76 33.97 29.88
N ALA A 15 -11.90 33.71 30.47
CA ALA A 15 -12.86 34.74 30.84
C ALA A 15 -12.57 35.19 32.28
N LEU A 16 -11.65 36.13 32.41
CA LEU A 16 -11.48 36.88 33.66
C LEU A 16 -12.74 37.73 33.89
N LEU A 17 -13.66 37.27 34.69
CA LEU A 17 -14.68 38.08 35.29
C LEU A 17 -14.11 38.75 36.55
N ALA A 18 -13.75 40.01 36.42
CA ALA A 18 -13.41 40.83 37.59
C ALA A 18 -14.72 41.02 38.42
N MET A 19 -14.84 40.29 39.52
CA MET A 19 -15.79 40.64 40.56
C MET A 19 -15.22 41.81 41.34
N GLY A 20 -15.77 43.00 41.07
CA GLY A 20 -15.43 44.22 41.82
C GLY A 20 -15.97 44.12 43.24
N ALA A 21 -15.06 44.11 44.18
CA ALA A 21 -15.38 44.14 45.60
C ALA A 21 -15.83 45.54 46.03
N SER A 22 -17.01 45.67 46.60
CA SER A 22 -17.32 46.69 47.56
C SER A 22 -18.01 46.01 48.73
N MET A 23 -17.27 45.92 49.82
CA MET A 23 -17.69 45.28 51.08
C MET A 23 -18.09 46.30 52.11
N THR A 24 -19.29 46.18 52.58
CA THR A 24 -19.67 46.41 54.00
C THR A 24 -21.06 45.91 54.25
N SER A 25 -21.17 44.72 54.81
CA SER A 25 -22.27 44.25 55.65
C SER A 25 -22.10 42.76 55.89
N PHE A 26 -22.12 42.38 57.15
CA PHE A 26 -22.24 40.95 57.55
C PHE A 26 -23.61 40.47 57.09
N ALA A 27 -23.64 39.89 55.94
CA ALA A 27 -24.81 39.23 55.38
C ALA A 27 -24.36 37.88 54.80
N ALA A 28 -25.20 36.90 54.92
CA ALA A 28 -25.01 35.60 54.28
C ALA A 28 -24.46 35.75 52.86
N GLY A 29 -23.45 34.96 52.51
CA GLY A 29 -22.86 35.01 51.18
C GLY A 29 -21.34 34.92 51.14
N TRP A 30 -20.77 35.21 49.98
CA TRP A 30 -19.36 35.15 49.73
C TRP A 30 -18.59 36.29 50.41
N GLN A 31 -17.51 35.88 51.09
CA GLN A 31 -16.58 36.84 51.73
C GLN A 31 -15.15 36.40 51.37
N LYS A 32 -14.28 37.39 51.19
CA LYS A 32 -12.87 37.17 50.89
C LYS A 32 -12.04 37.59 52.08
N ASP A 33 -11.13 36.71 52.54
CA ASP A 33 -10.26 37.02 53.62
C ASP A 33 -9.05 37.91 53.22
N ASP A 34 -8.18 38.23 54.19
CA ASP A 34 -6.98 39.06 53.96
C ASP A 34 -5.91 38.32 53.11
N ALA A 35 -5.94 36.99 53.04
CA ALA A 35 -5.08 36.17 52.18
C ALA A 35 -5.62 36.08 50.74
N GLY A 36 -6.83 36.50 50.51
CA GLY A 36 -7.47 36.47 49.21
C GLY A 36 -8.26 35.21 48.94
N VAL A 37 -8.51 34.38 49.95
CA VAL A 37 -9.32 33.17 49.86
C VAL A 37 -10.80 33.50 50.03
N TRP A 38 -11.66 32.84 49.22
CA TRP A 38 -13.09 33.03 49.33
C TRP A 38 -13.72 31.99 50.26
N HIS A 39 -14.61 32.47 51.16
CA HIS A 39 -15.45 31.68 52.06
C HIS A 39 -16.91 31.98 51.83
N TYR A 40 -17.76 31.09 52.22
CA TYR A 40 -19.22 31.29 52.15
C TYR A 40 -19.82 31.18 53.58
N TYR A 41 -20.63 32.16 53.95
CA TYR A 41 -21.37 32.17 55.23
C TYR A 41 -22.86 32.00 55.00
N ASP A 42 -23.49 31.17 55.84
CA ASP A 42 -24.94 30.96 55.77
C ASP A 42 -25.74 32.16 56.41
N SER A 43 -27.07 32.04 56.48
CA SER A 43 -27.92 33.08 57.08
C SER A 43 -27.77 33.26 58.56
N ASP A 44 -27.14 32.31 59.23
CA ASP A 44 -26.88 32.29 60.68
C ASP A 44 -25.41 32.65 61.02
N ASP A 45 -24.68 33.19 60.06
CA ASP A 45 -23.28 33.60 60.13
C ASP A 45 -22.29 32.42 60.36
N ASN A 46 -22.68 31.17 60.06
CA ASN A 46 -21.75 30.05 60.11
C ASN A 46 -21.02 29.93 58.79
N GLN A 47 -19.72 29.69 58.88
CA GLN A 47 -18.90 29.35 57.73
C GLN A 47 -19.35 27.96 57.20
N VAL A 48 -19.58 27.89 55.92
CA VAL A 48 -19.94 26.65 55.21
C VAL A 48 -18.64 25.90 54.88
N THR A 49 -18.60 24.61 55.20
CA THR A 49 -17.49 23.70 54.92
C THR A 49 -17.97 22.43 54.28
N ASP A 50 -17.13 21.78 53.46
CA ASP A 50 -17.40 20.52 52.83
C ASP A 50 -18.72 20.44 52.06
N GLU A 51 -19.02 21.54 51.29
CA GLU A 51 -20.31 21.68 50.62
C GLU A 51 -20.24 22.48 49.32
N TRP A 52 -21.05 22.05 48.34
CA TRP A 52 -21.28 22.80 47.12
C TRP A 52 -22.22 23.99 47.32
N LYS A 53 -21.81 25.17 46.86
CA LYS A 53 -22.67 26.38 46.83
C LYS A 53 -22.90 26.86 45.42
N LYS A 54 -24.14 27.19 45.12
CA LYS A 54 -24.52 27.74 43.83
C LYS A 54 -24.64 29.26 43.88
N ASP A 55 -23.91 29.93 43.01
CA ASP A 55 -24.02 31.38 42.84
C ASP A 55 -23.89 31.76 41.36
N GLY A 56 -24.65 32.76 40.92
CA GLY A 56 -24.60 33.21 39.53
C GLY A 56 -24.84 32.13 38.47
N GLY A 57 -25.46 31.02 38.84
CA GLY A 57 -25.68 29.88 37.95
C GLY A 57 -24.53 28.88 37.92
N LYS A 58 -23.41 29.17 38.55
CA LYS A 58 -22.21 28.30 38.71
C LYS A 58 -22.23 27.62 40.06
N TRP A 59 -21.55 26.49 40.19
CA TRP A 59 -21.30 25.76 41.43
C TRP A 59 -19.86 25.98 41.86
N PHE A 60 -19.66 26.15 43.17
CA PHE A 60 -18.38 26.31 43.84
C PHE A 60 -18.31 25.37 45.04
N TYR A 61 -17.14 24.82 45.33
CA TYR A 61 -16.93 23.92 46.44
C TYR A 61 -16.15 24.58 47.54
N LEU A 62 -16.64 24.45 48.76
CA LEU A 62 -15.92 24.84 49.98
C LEU A 62 -15.36 23.57 50.64
N ASN A 63 -14.06 23.53 50.86
CA ASN A 63 -13.39 22.41 51.48
C ASN A 63 -13.67 22.26 53.00
N GLU A 64 -13.03 21.32 53.66
CA GLU A 64 -13.20 21.07 55.08
C GLU A 64 -12.86 22.29 55.97
N ASP A 65 -11.92 23.14 55.51
CA ASP A 65 -11.54 24.40 56.18
C ASP A 65 -12.48 25.56 55.83
N GLY A 66 -13.41 25.35 54.90
CA GLY A 66 -14.34 26.35 54.38
C GLY A 66 -13.75 27.27 53.34
N ASP A 67 -12.61 26.92 52.78
CA ASP A 67 -11.97 27.66 51.71
C ASP A 67 -12.60 27.24 50.37
N MET A 68 -12.80 28.19 49.48
CA MET A 68 -13.27 27.89 48.12
C MET A 68 -12.13 27.25 47.32
N GLU A 69 -12.32 26.02 46.87
CA GLU A 69 -11.37 25.31 46.01
C GLU A 69 -11.24 25.97 44.63
N THR A 70 -10.00 25.96 44.10
CA THR A 70 -9.64 26.47 42.77
C THR A 70 -8.59 25.57 42.16
N ASP A 71 -8.71 25.32 40.83
CA ASP A 71 -7.84 24.41 40.07
C ASP A 71 -7.62 23.08 40.82
N ALA A 72 -8.73 22.45 41.24
CA ALA A 72 -8.72 21.27 42.09
C ALA A 72 -9.78 20.26 41.75
N TRP A 73 -9.46 18.99 42.03
CA TRP A 73 -10.42 17.89 42.03
C TRP A 73 -11.31 17.93 43.27
N VAL A 74 -12.57 17.54 43.08
CA VAL A 74 -13.53 17.39 44.17
C VAL A 74 -14.19 16.02 44.04
N ASP A 75 -14.05 15.20 45.09
CA ASP A 75 -14.60 13.83 45.17
C ASP A 75 -14.17 12.92 44.02
N ASP A 76 -13.06 13.21 43.34
CA ASP A 76 -12.60 12.50 42.15
C ASP A 76 -13.62 12.43 40.97
N GLU A 77 -14.73 13.16 41.11
CA GLU A 77 -15.81 13.23 40.13
C GLU A 77 -15.92 14.59 39.40
N TYR A 78 -15.51 15.66 40.05
CA TYR A 78 -15.68 17.04 39.61
C TYR A 78 -14.34 17.78 39.58
N TYR A 79 -14.27 18.81 38.78
CA TYR A 79 -13.13 19.72 38.80
C TYR A 79 -13.61 21.16 38.86
N VAL A 80 -13.02 21.97 39.72
CA VAL A 80 -13.22 23.40 39.77
C VAL A 80 -12.03 24.09 39.14
N GLY A 81 -12.31 25.07 38.26
CA GLY A 81 -11.25 25.81 37.56
C GLY A 81 -10.64 26.91 38.39
N GLY A 82 -9.72 27.69 37.82
CA GLY A 82 -9.03 28.80 38.51
C GLY A 82 -9.92 29.94 39.00
N ASP A 83 -11.18 29.96 38.54
CA ASP A 83 -12.21 30.90 39.09
C ASP A 83 -13.05 30.23 40.19
N GLY A 84 -12.73 29.04 40.62
CA GLY A 84 -13.45 28.21 41.59
C GLY A 84 -14.75 27.59 41.05
N ALA A 85 -15.12 27.85 39.83
CA ALA A 85 -16.35 27.32 39.28
C ALA A 85 -16.20 25.90 38.78
N MET A 86 -17.18 25.04 39.11
CA MET A 86 -17.26 23.67 38.60
C MET A 86 -17.31 23.66 37.06
N LEU A 87 -16.48 22.87 36.44
CA LEU A 87 -16.45 22.66 34.99
C LEU A 87 -17.69 21.92 34.51
N VAL A 88 -18.33 22.41 33.47
CA VAL A 88 -19.51 21.78 32.83
C VAL A 88 -19.39 21.88 31.32
N ASN A 89 -19.58 20.77 30.61
CA ASN A 89 -19.38 20.69 29.15
C ASN A 89 -18.02 21.23 28.69
N GLN A 90 -16.97 20.96 29.45
CA GLN A 90 -15.63 21.50 29.22
C GLN A 90 -14.57 20.40 29.32
N TRP A 91 -13.48 20.64 28.62
CA TRP A 91 -12.25 19.90 28.70
C TRP A 91 -11.28 20.59 29.66
N VAL A 92 -10.49 19.79 30.37
CA VAL A 92 -9.32 20.26 31.11
C VAL A 92 -8.17 19.28 30.92
N LYS A 93 -6.95 19.77 30.84
CA LYS A 93 -5.73 18.98 30.92
C LYS A 93 -5.08 19.27 32.29
N VAL A 94 -4.99 18.27 33.11
CA VAL A 94 -4.50 18.38 34.48
C VAL A 94 -3.76 17.11 34.88
N ALA A 95 -2.82 17.25 35.81
CA ALA A 95 -2.16 16.11 36.41
C ALA A 95 -3.15 15.25 37.19
N ASP A 96 -2.93 13.95 37.17
CA ASP A 96 -3.65 13.03 38.03
C ASP A 96 -3.27 13.27 39.50
N ASP A 97 -4.17 12.92 40.43
CA ASP A 97 -3.95 13.12 41.86
C ASP A 97 -2.91 12.11 42.44
N ASP A 98 -2.62 11.04 41.71
CA ASP A 98 -1.59 10.05 41.99
C ASP A 98 -0.25 10.46 41.36
N ASP A 99 0.69 10.82 42.24
CA ASP A 99 2.07 11.21 41.93
C ASP A 99 2.76 10.14 41.05
N SER A 100 2.70 10.30 39.72
CA SER A 100 3.37 9.37 38.82
C SER A 100 4.86 9.39 39.10
N SER A 101 5.45 8.26 39.37
CA SER A 101 6.84 8.09 39.68
C SER A 101 7.78 8.15 38.46
N ASP A 102 7.21 8.36 37.27
CA ASP A 102 7.96 8.49 36.01
C ASP A 102 8.37 9.97 35.79
N PRO A 103 9.69 10.28 35.82
CA PRO A 103 10.18 11.64 35.64
C PRO A 103 10.06 12.15 34.19
N ASP A 104 9.69 11.30 33.22
CA ASP A 104 9.49 11.64 31.81
C ASP A 104 7.99 11.82 31.45
N ASP A 105 7.08 11.41 32.35
CA ASP A 105 5.64 11.69 32.26
C ASP A 105 5.35 13.02 32.97
N ASP A 106 4.78 14.01 32.24
CA ASP A 106 4.32 15.25 32.86
C ASP A 106 3.05 15.05 33.70
N GLY A 107 2.49 13.84 33.68
CA GLY A 107 1.34 13.43 34.49
C GLY A 107 0.05 14.15 34.14
N GLU A 108 0.02 14.89 33.02
CA GLU A 108 -1.16 15.65 32.63
C GLU A 108 -2.01 14.89 31.62
N ASN A 109 -3.24 14.56 31.99
CA ASN A 109 -4.24 13.90 31.15
C ASN A 109 -5.42 14.80 30.79
N TRP A 110 -6.06 14.53 29.65
CA TRP A 110 -7.26 15.23 29.23
C TRP A 110 -8.51 14.58 29.81
N TYR A 111 -9.35 15.40 30.49
CA TYR A 111 -10.63 15.01 31.06
C TYR A 111 -11.75 15.83 30.45
N TYR A 112 -12.95 15.23 30.34
CA TYR A 112 -14.15 15.93 29.91
C TYR A 112 -15.26 15.84 30.94
N PHE A 113 -15.76 16.99 31.35
CA PHE A 113 -16.88 17.12 32.29
C PHE A 113 -18.20 17.30 31.53
N ASN A 114 -19.19 16.49 31.85
CA ASN A 114 -20.49 16.51 31.22
C ASN A 114 -21.34 17.73 31.66
N ASN A 115 -22.59 17.80 31.19
CA ASN A 115 -23.50 18.91 31.50
C ASN A 115 -23.95 18.96 32.98
N LYS A 116 -23.60 17.97 33.80
CA LYS A 116 -23.82 17.93 35.23
C LYS A 116 -22.53 18.21 36.03
N GLY A 117 -21.43 18.50 35.35
CA GLY A 117 -20.11 18.70 35.93
C GLY A 117 -19.36 17.43 36.30
N LYS A 118 -19.92 16.24 36.05
CA LYS A 118 -19.25 14.97 36.34
C LYS A 118 -18.25 14.60 35.25
N LYS A 119 -17.08 14.13 35.67
CA LYS A 119 -16.08 13.46 34.83
C LYS A 119 -16.73 12.35 34.00
N VAL A 120 -16.39 12.23 32.75
CA VAL A 120 -16.82 11.10 31.90
C VAL A 120 -15.81 9.98 32.07
N THR A 121 -16.24 8.80 32.48
CA THR A 121 -15.41 7.62 32.72
C THR A 121 -15.96 6.42 31.97
N ASP A 122 -15.10 5.50 31.55
CA ASP A 122 -15.44 4.21 30.93
C ASP A 122 -16.54 4.31 29.85
N ASP A 123 -16.49 5.33 29.02
CA ASP A 123 -17.54 5.61 28.02
C ASP A 123 -16.94 6.18 26.74
N LYS A 124 -17.68 6.05 25.65
CA LYS A 124 -17.43 6.80 24.43
C LYS A 124 -18.43 7.93 24.28
N LYS A 125 -17.95 9.10 23.93
CA LYS A 125 -18.78 10.31 23.86
C LYS A 125 -18.58 11.08 22.58
N LYS A 126 -19.69 11.52 22.00
CA LYS A 126 -19.64 12.44 20.86
C LYS A 126 -19.65 13.88 21.36
N ILE A 127 -18.53 14.59 21.12
CA ILE A 127 -18.34 15.99 21.55
C ILE A 127 -18.00 16.79 20.30
N ASN A 128 -18.77 17.83 20.02
CA ASN A 128 -18.60 18.72 18.86
C ASN A 128 -18.45 17.95 17.51
N GLY A 129 -19.17 16.83 17.38
CA GLY A 129 -19.17 16.03 16.14
C GLY A 129 -18.08 14.96 16.06
N LYS A 130 -17.08 14.97 16.94
CA LYS A 130 -16.00 13.98 17.06
C LYS A 130 -16.31 12.96 18.16
N THR A 131 -15.86 11.73 18.02
CA THR A 131 -16.04 10.66 19.00
C THR A 131 -14.76 10.46 19.78
N TYR A 132 -14.86 10.47 21.09
CA TYR A 132 -13.77 10.27 22.05
C TYR A 132 -14.06 9.06 22.90
N TYR A 133 -13.02 8.46 23.45
CA TYR A 133 -13.08 7.35 24.39
C TYR A 133 -12.36 7.74 25.68
N PHE A 134 -12.87 7.26 26.79
CA PHE A 134 -12.34 7.54 28.12
C PHE A 134 -12.10 6.22 28.85
N ASN A 135 -11.00 6.12 29.61
CA ASN A 135 -10.74 4.97 30.46
C ASN A 135 -11.57 5.01 31.75
N THR A 136 -11.33 4.06 32.65
CA THR A 136 -12.01 3.96 33.94
C THR A 136 -11.76 5.17 34.84
N ASP A 137 -10.60 5.78 34.73
CA ASP A 137 -10.17 6.94 35.52
C ASP A 137 -10.64 8.27 34.91
N GLY A 138 -11.21 8.19 33.69
CA GLY A 138 -11.79 9.31 32.97
C GLY A 138 -10.81 10.03 32.07
N GLU A 139 -9.63 9.50 31.90
CA GLU A 139 -8.62 10.02 30.97
C GLU A 139 -9.04 9.79 29.53
N MET A 140 -8.81 10.76 28.70
CA MET A 140 -9.06 10.66 27.26
C MET A 140 -8.05 9.74 26.60
N ARG A 141 -8.51 8.67 25.97
CA ARG A 141 -7.67 7.76 25.20
C ARG A 141 -7.18 8.40 23.91
N TYR A 142 -5.98 8.07 23.48
CA TYR A 142 -5.37 8.49 22.21
C TYR A 142 -4.56 7.34 21.59
N GLY A 143 -3.98 7.56 20.40
CA GLY A 143 -3.19 6.55 19.70
C GLY A 143 -4.02 5.36 19.23
N TRP A 144 -3.40 4.20 19.19
CA TRP A 144 -4.08 2.94 18.89
C TRP A 144 -4.98 2.51 20.05
N PHE A 145 -6.12 1.93 19.68
CA PHE A 145 -7.13 1.52 20.66
C PHE A 145 -7.90 0.31 20.15
N GLU A 146 -8.04 -0.73 20.99
CA GLU A 146 -8.89 -1.88 20.72
C GLU A 146 -10.17 -1.84 21.56
N ASP A 147 -11.32 -2.02 20.91
CA ASP A 147 -12.62 -2.19 21.57
C ASP A 147 -13.32 -3.41 20.95
N ASN A 148 -13.46 -4.49 21.76
CA ASN A 148 -14.13 -5.75 21.38
C ASN A 148 -13.55 -6.40 20.10
N GLY A 149 -12.23 -6.39 19.91
CA GLY A 149 -11.54 -6.97 18.77
C GLY A 149 -11.51 -6.08 17.52
N ASP A 150 -12.12 -4.90 17.58
CA ASP A 150 -12.03 -3.90 16.52
C ASP A 150 -10.95 -2.86 16.87
N TRP A 151 -10.10 -2.53 15.91
CA TRP A 151 -9.02 -1.57 16.10
C TRP A 151 -9.43 -0.18 15.61
N TYR A 152 -9.04 0.83 16.37
CA TYR A 152 -9.28 2.24 16.12
C TYR A 152 -7.98 3.04 16.26
N TYR A 153 -7.96 4.22 15.69
CA TYR A 153 -6.91 5.20 15.93
C TYR A 153 -7.56 6.52 16.38
N LEU A 154 -7.16 6.99 17.55
CA LEU A 154 -7.79 8.11 18.24
C LEU A 154 -7.01 9.44 18.07
N GLY A 155 -6.03 9.48 17.15
CA GLY A 155 -5.18 10.65 16.96
C GLY A 155 -4.03 10.73 17.97
N THR A 156 -3.42 11.89 18.06
CA THR A 156 -2.36 12.16 19.05
C THR A 156 -2.95 12.44 20.43
N GLU A 157 -2.10 12.49 21.44
CA GLU A 157 -2.45 12.86 22.83
C GLU A 157 -3.33 14.11 22.92
N ASP A 158 -3.02 15.15 22.16
CA ASP A 158 -3.83 16.39 22.14
C ASP A 158 -5.08 16.30 21.25
N GLU A 159 -5.22 15.24 20.43
CA GLU A 159 -6.36 15.05 19.55
C GLU A 159 -7.44 14.16 20.17
N GLY A 160 -7.12 12.94 20.55
CA GLY A 160 -7.98 11.98 21.23
C GLY A 160 -9.26 11.56 20.49
N TRP A 161 -9.53 12.07 19.30
CA TRP A 161 -10.77 11.73 18.60
C TRP A 161 -10.55 10.60 17.58
N ARG A 162 -11.57 9.76 17.48
CA ARG A 162 -11.59 8.64 16.55
C ARG A 162 -11.44 9.10 15.10
N THR A 163 -10.53 8.46 14.38
CA THR A 163 -10.34 8.62 12.94
C THR A 163 -11.43 7.87 12.18
N ASP A 164 -12.19 8.57 11.34
CA ASP A 164 -13.26 7.99 10.52
C ASP A 164 -13.01 8.25 9.02
N ALA A 165 -13.29 7.25 8.16
CA ALA A 165 -13.25 7.33 6.70
C ALA A 165 -11.95 7.91 6.11
N LYS A 166 -10.80 7.46 6.61
CA LYS A 166 -9.50 8.10 6.29
C LYS A 166 -8.38 7.07 6.18
N TRP A 167 -7.42 7.37 5.33
CA TRP A 167 -6.12 6.74 5.30
C TRP A 167 -5.14 7.46 6.22
N LEU A 168 -4.37 6.70 6.99
CA LEU A 168 -3.27 7.20 7.79
C LEU A 168 -2.04 6.33 7.57
N TRP A 169 -0.88 6.97 7.57
CA TRP A 169 0.41 6.32 7.70
C TRP A 169 0.77 6.32 9.17
N LEU A 170 0.90 5.16 9.77
CA LEU A 170 1.10 4.97 11.20
C LEU A 170 2.17 3.93 11.45
N GLU A 171 2.85 4.08 12.56
CA GLU A 171 3.61 2.99 13.17
C GLU A 171 2.63 1.88 13.59
N GLU A 172 3.09 0.63 13.56
CA GLU A 172 2.28 -0.48 14.05
C GLU A 172 2.02 -0.35 15.56
N PRO A 173 0.94 -0.96 16.08
CA PRO A 173 0.70 -0.99 17.51
C PRO A 173 1.89 -1.61 18.25
N ASN A 174 2.37 -0.98 19.29
CA ASN A 174 3.44 -1.48 20.14
C ASN A 174 2.85 -2.15 21.39
N GLU A 175 2.92 -3.47 21.48
CA GLU A 175 2.42 -4.22 22.66
C GLU A 175 3.22 -3.96 23.95
N ASP A 176 4.46 -3.49 23.81
CA ASP A 176 5.31 -3.15 24.95
C ASP A 176 4.98 -1.78 25.58
N ASP A 177 3.93 -1.09 25.07
CA ASP A 177 3.43 0.15 25.66
C ASP A 177 2.62 -0.19 26.92
N GLU A 178 3.34 -0.29 28.05
CA GLU A 178 2.77 -0.63 29.36
C GLU A 178 1.72 0.40 29.85
N ASP A 179 1.72 1.61 29.27
CA ASP A 179 0.81 2.69 29.65
C ASP A 179 -0.55 2.62 28.94
N ASN A 180 -0.69 1.76 27.90
CA ASN A 180 -1.92 1.61 27.14
C ASN A 180 -2.54 0.21 27.27
N ASP A 181 -3.34 0.01 28.29
CA ASP A 181 -4.07 -1.24 28.57
C ASP A 181 -5.06 -1.69 27.46
N SER A 182 -5.24 -0.88 26.46
CA SER A 182 -6.14 -1.11 25.32
C SER A 182 -5.40 -1.06 23.98
N MET A 183 -4.08 -1.22 24.00
CA MET A 183 -3.28 -1.35 22.78
C MET A 183 -3.72 -2.62 22.04
N PRO A 184 -3.93 -2.54 20.72
CA PRO A 184 -4.20 -3.73 19.93
C PRO A 184 -3.08 -4.75 20.05
N SER A 185 -3.44 -6.02 20.31
CA SER A 185 -2.50 -7.12 20.31
C SER A 185 -1.96 -7.37 18.90
N HIS A 186 -0.65 -7.37 18.77
CA HIS A 186 0.09 -7.60 17.55
C HIS A 186 0.95 -8.85 17.73
N ASP A 187 0.85 -9.81 16.82
CA ASP A 187 1.68 -11.02 16.86
C ASP A 187 3.06 -10.68 16.29
N ASP A 188 4.12 -10.79 17.10
CA ASP A 188 5.52 -10.55 16.71
C ASP A 188 5.99 -11.40 15.51
N ASP A 189 5.26 -12.48 15.19
CA ASP A 189 5.55 -13.36 14.06
C ASP A 189 4.94 -12.89 12.72
N CYS A 190 4.39 -11.67 12.64
CA CYS A 190 3.84 -11.14 11.40
C CYS A 190 4.91 -10.88 10.34
N SER A 191 5.12 -11.84 9.45
CA SER A 191 6.10 -11.73 8.36
C SER A 191 5.71 -10.74 7.26
N LEU A 192 4.52 -10.14 7.35
CA LEU A 192 3.92 -9.19 6.40
C LEU A 192 3.77 -7.78 6.95
N CYS A 193 4.19 -7.55 8.18
CA CYS A 193 4.08 -6.27 8.83
C CYS A 193 5.39 -5.51 8.69
N ASP A 194 5.29 -4.29 8.22
CA ASP A 194 6.36 -3.30 8.30
C ASP A 194 6.17 -2.51 9.61
N SER A 195 7.24 -1.98 10.19
CA SER A 195 7.18 -1.17 11.42
C SER A 195 6.25 0.05 11.29
N GLU A 196 5.98 0.50 10.07
CA GLU A 196 5.02 1.55 9.75
C GLU A 196 4.34 1.25 8.42
N GLY A 197 3.10 1.66 8.25
CA GLY A 197 2.35 1.39 7.03
C GLY A 197 1.07 2.21 6.88
N TRP A 198 0.41 2.05 5.72
CA TRP A 198 -0.89 2.66 5.48
C TRP A 198 -2.01 1.83 6.05
N TYR A 199 -2.86 2.46 6.87
CA TYR A 199 -4.09 1.90 7.43
C TYR A 199 -5.31 2.64 6.90
N TYR A 200 -6.39 1.91 6.65
CA TYR A 200 -7.66 2.51 6.25
C TYR A 200 -8.71 2.35 7.34
N PHE A 201 -9.15 3.47 7.89
CA PHE A 201 -10.25 3.53 8.85
C PHE A 201 -11.58 3.72 8.12
N GLN A 202 -12.55 2.89 8.44
CA GLN A 202 -13.87 2.90 7.83
C GLN A 202 -14.74 4.03 8.39
N ASN A 203 -15.99 4.18 7.88
CA ASN A 203 -16.90 5.24 8.32
C ASN A 203 -17.29 5.15 9.80
N ASP A 204 -17.18 3.99 10.39
CA ASP A 204 -17.43 3.71 11.80
C ASP A 204 -16.15 3.77 12.66
N GLY A 205 -15.04 4.17 12.06
CA GLY A 205 -13.73 4.31 12.68
C GLY A 205 -12.92 3.03 12.80
N LYS A 206 -13.47 1.88 12.44
CA LYS A 206 -12.75 0.61 12.53
C LYS A 206 -11.66 0.54 11.46
N ALA A 207 -10.45 0.13 11.85
CA ALA A 207 -9.41 -0.25 10.91
C ALA A 207 -9.90 -1.42 10.04
N TYR A 208 -9.60 -1.37 8.75
CA TYR A 208 -9.93 -2.51 7.88
C TYR A 208 -8.84 -3.57 7.97
N ARG A 209 -9.16 -4.76 8.49
CA ARG A 209 -8.21 -5.85 8.82
C ARG A 209 -8.54 -7.18 8.12
N ASP A 210 -9.38 -7.16 7.08
CA ASP A 210 -9.77 -8.38 6.37
C ASP A 210 -8.72 -8.73 5.31
N ASN A 211 -7.84 -9.69 5.61
CA ASN A 211 -6.81 -10.23 4.73
C ASN A 211 -7.35 -11.27 3.73
N SER A 212 -8.62 -11.67 3.84
CA SER A 212 -9.21 -12.72 3.00
C SER A 212 -9.66 -12.22 1.63
N LYS A 213 -9.79 -10.92 1.43
CA LYS A 213 -10.31 -10.33 0.18
C LYS A 213 -9.84 -8.89 -0.04
N LYS A 214 -9.82 -8.51 -1.30
CA LYS A 214 -9.59 -7.12 -1.70
C LYS A 214 -10.70 -6.19 -1.22
N LYS A 215 -10.35 -5.00 -0.77
CA LYS A 215 -11.25 -3.91 -0.40
C LYS A 215 -11.37 -2.88 -1.52
N LYS A 216 -12.60 -2.47 -1.85
CA LYS A 216 -12.82 -1.35 -2.75
C LYS A 216 -12.97 -0.05 -1.96
N ILE A 217 -12.08 0.92 -2.23
CA ILE A 217 -12.06 2.23 -1.61
C ILE A 217 -11.97 3.28 -2.72
N ASN A 218 -12.89 4.21 -2.78
CA ASN A 218 -12.93 5.28 -3.79
C ASN A 218 -12.75 4.80 -5.24
N GLY A 219 -13.32 3.61 -5.57
CA GLY A 219 -13.28 3.03 -6.91
C GLY A 219 -12.06 2.16 -7.22
N LYS A 220 -11.00 2.24 -6.45
CA LYS A 220 -9.78 1.42 -6.55
C LYS A 220 -9.86 0.20 -5.63
N TYR A 221 -9.03 -0.82 -5.87
CA TYR A 221 -8.98 -2.04 -5.06
C TYR A 221 -7.64 -2.12 -4.37
N TYR A 222 -7.67 -2.48 -3.08
CA TYR A 222 -6.54 -2.60 -2.17
C TYR A 222 -6.56 -3.95 -1.47
N TYR A 223 -5.41 -4.36 -0.95
CA TYR A 223 -5.22 -5.55 -0.14
C TYR A 223 -4.59 -5.14 1.18
N PHE A 224 -4.90 -5.90 2.23
CA PHE A 224 -4.43 -5.63 3.59
C PHE A 224 -3.96 -6.93 4.22
N ASN A 225 -2.97 -6.84 5.11
CA ASN A 225 -2.62 -7.94 5.97
C ASN A 225 -3.65 -8.10 7.11
N GLU A 226 -3.45 -9.07 7.99
CA GLU A 226 -4.36 -9.33 9.12
C GLU A 226 -4.34 -8.25 10.19
N HIS A 227 -3.27 -7.45 10.25
CA HIS A 227 -3.13 -6.32 11.16
C HIS A 227 -3.62 -5.00 10.56
N GLY A 228 -4.05 -5.02 9.30
CA GLY A 228 -4.68 -3.88 8.64
C GLY A 228 -3.72 -2.95 7.92
N GLN A 229 -2.44 -3.32 7.78
CA GLN A 229 -1.53 -2.60 6.90
C GLN A 229 -1.86 -2.89 5.44
N MET A 230 -1.84 -1.86 4.61
CA MET A 230 -2.04 -1.98 3.17
C MET A 230 -0.85 -2.67 2.52
N LEU A 231 -1.12 -3.73 1.78
CA LEU A 231 -0.11 -4.42 0.97
C LEU A 231 0.11 -3.70 -0.36
N TYR A 232 1.33 -3.74 -0.87
CA TYR A 232 1.77 -3.08 -2.10
C TYR A 232 2.71 -3.99 -2.90
N GLU A 233 3.03 -3.62 -4.16
CA GLU A 233 3.86 -4.38 -5.08
C GLU A 233 3.36 -5.82 -5.31
N TRP A 234 4.23 -6.82 -5.22
CA TRP A 234 3.87 -8.22 -5.47
C TRP A 234 3.17 -8.84 -4.27
N ILE A 235 1.92 -9.26 -4.46
CA ILE A 235 1.07 -9.85 -3.42
C ILE A 235 0.71 -11.27 -3.83
N ASN A 236 1.06 -12.25 -3.01
CA ASN A 236 0.64 -13.63 -3.21
C ASN A 236 -0.83 -13.79 -2.79
N THR A 237 -1.68 -14.14 -3.74
CA THR A 237 -3.12 -14.34 -3.52
C THR A 237 -3.55 -15.79 -3.77
N LYS A 238 -2.64 -16.75 -3.67
CA LYS A 238 -2.98 -18.17 -3.80
C LYS A 238 -3.93 -18.60 -2.67
N GLU A 239 -4.92 -19.43 -3.02
CA GLU A 239 -5.70 -20.16 -2.03
C GLU A 239 -4.76 -21.07 -1.23
N TYR A 240 -4.64 -20.82 0.05
CA TYR A 240 -3.99 -21.71 0.99
C TYR A 240 -5.02 -22.74 1.44
N THR A 241 -4.86 -23.97 1.01
CA THR A 241 -5.60 -25.09 1.56
C THR A 241 -4.99 -25.44 2.92
N ALA A 242 -5.45 -24.79 3.99
CA ALA A 242 -5.14 -25.24 5.33
C ALA A 242 -5.62 -26.70 5.48
N THR A 243 -4.84 -27.51 6.12
CA THR A 243 -5.18 -28.90 6.48
C THR A 243 -6.38 -28.91 7.42
N GLY A 244 -7.61 -28.82 6.86
CA GLY A 244 -8.85 -28.83 7.61
C GLY A 244 -9.92 -27.93 7.01
N SER A 245 -10.54 -28.33 5.94
CA SER A 245 -11.92 -28.05 5.46
C SER A 245 -12.44 -26.60 5.41
N SER A 246 -11.64 -25.57 5.39
CA SER A 246 -12.04 -24.21 5.00
C SER A 246 -11.05 -23.63 4.02
N THR A 247 -11.56 -23.16 2.87
CA THR A 247 -10.79 -22.37 1.90
C THR A 247 -10.66 -20.97 2.48
N GLU A 248 -9.60 -20.71 3.20
CA GLU A 248 -9.25 -19.37 3.60
C GLU A 248 -8.28 -18.79 2.56
N PHE A 249 -8.62 -17.64 2.00
CA PHE A 249 -7.69 -16.80 1.28
C PHE A 249 -6.74 -16.21 2.30
N ILE A 250 -5.57 -16.80 2.46
CA ILE A 250 -4.48 -16.16 3.18
C ILE A 250 -3.71 -15.36 2.13
N LEU A 251 -3.69 -14.05 2.27
CA LEU A 251 -2.70 -13.21 1.59
C LEU A 251 -1.37 -13.54 2.25
N ASP A 252 -0.72 -14.60 1.75
CA ASP A 252 0.59 -15.00 2.21
C ASP A 252 1.61 -14.08 1.53
N GLY A 253 2.20 -13.16 2.29
CA GLY A 253 3.32 -12.35 1.86
C GLY A 253 4.64 -13.06 1.81
N ASN A 254 4.66 -14.37 2.06
CA ASN A 254 5.85 -15.14 1.83
C ASN A 254 6.14 -15.18 0.32
N ARG A 255 6.87 -14.20 -0.16
CA ARG A 255 7.28 -14.01 -1.55
C ARG A 255 8.35 -15.01 -1.96
N ALA A 256 9.05 -15.64 -1.01
CA ALA A 256 10.16 -16.56 -1.27
C ALA A 256 9.72 -17.78 -2.09
N GLY A 257 10.21 -17.87 -3.32
CA GLY A 257 9.97 -19.00 -4.23
C GLY A 257 8.61 -19.01 -4.93
N ALA A 258 7.80 -17.96 -4.82
CA ALA A 258 6.60 -17.80 -5.65
C ALA A 258 6.99 -17.18 -7.00
N SER A 259 6.41 -17.71 -8.09
CA SER A 259 6.53 -17.08 -9.41
C SER A 259 5.69 -15.80 -9.47
N ALA A 260 6.22 -14.74 -10.08
CA ALA A 260 5.47 -13.50 -10.36
C ALA A 260 4.14 -13.78 -11.09
N SER A 261 4.07 -14.90 -11.82
CA SER A 261 2.86 -15.35 -12.52
C SER A 261 1.70 -15.72 -11.60
N ASP A 262 1.98 -16.02 -10.36
CA ASP A 262 0.99 -16.49 -9.37
C ASP A 262 0.54 -15.37 -8.42
N MET A 263 1.04 -14.16 -8.65
CA MET A 263 0.82 -13.01 -7.81
C MET A 263 -0.06 -11.94 -8.45
N ILE A 264 -0.56 -11.06 -7.63
CA ILE A 264 -1.14 -9.77 -8.04
C ILE A 264 -0.10 -8.69 -7.75
N TYR A 265 0.02 -7.76 -8.67
CA TYR A 265 0.80 -6.55 -8.45
C TYR A 265 -0.12 -5.39 -8.08
N ALA A 266 0.12 -4.80 -6.94
CA ALA A 266 -0.41 -3.51 -6.52
C ALA A 266 0.63 -2.42 -6.82
N ASN A 267 0.21 -1.17 -6.84
CA ASN A 267 1.14 -0.07 -7.03
C ASN A 267 2.07 0.07 -5.83
N GLU A 268 3.10 0.91 -5.98
CA GLU A 268 4.04 1.24 -4.91
C GLU A 268 3.33 1.73 -3.64
N VAL A 269 4.01 1.70 -2.51
CA VAL A 269 3.48 2.00 -1.16
C VAL A 269 2.66 3.29 -1.06
N GLU A 270 2.98 4.32 -1.84
CA GLU A 270 2.23 5.59 -1.83
C GLU A 270 0.84 5.51 -2.48
N ASP A 271 0.57 4.51 -3.30
CA ASP A 271 -0.76 4.26 -3.91
C ASP A 271 -1.36 2.94 -3.44
N GLY A 272 -0.61 1.83 -3.43
CA GLY A 272 -1.04 0.47 -3.05
C GLY A 272 -2.26 -0.07 -3.80
N SER A 273 -2.83 0.68 -4.73
CA SER A 273 -3.98 0.20 -5.48
C SER A 273 -3.57 -0.82 -6.54
N ARG A 274 -4.46 -1.77 -6.81
CA ARG A 274 -4.26 -2.83 -7.81
C ARG A 274 -3.92 -2.26 -9.18
N SER A 275 -2.77 -2.69 -9.74
CA SER A 275 -2.19 -2.17 -10.97
C SER A 275 -2.98 -2.48 -12.22
N ALA A 276 -2.85 -1.61 -13.23
CA ALA A 276 -3.37 -1.79 -14.57
C ALA A 276 -2.52 -1.00 -15.59
N GLY A 277 -2.05 -1.66 -16.64
CA GLY A 277 -1.21 -1.06 -17.66
C GLY A 277 0.21 -1.59 -17.67
N TRP A 278 1.11 -0.83 -18.22
CA TRP A 278 2.53 -1.16 -18.33
C TRP A 278 3.29 -0.67 -17.09
N TYR A 279 4.17 -1.54 -16.60
CA TYR A 279 5.09 -1.27 -15.49
C TYR A 279 6.45 -1.84 -15.82
N GLU A 280 7.48 -1.05 -15.56
CA GLU A 280 8.86 -1.48 -15.49
C GLU A 280 9.15 -1.75 -14.03
N ILE A 281 9.56 -2.97 -13.71
CA ILE A 281 9.73 -3.43 -12.33
C ILE A 281 11.12 -4.02 -12.22
N ASP A 282 11.89 -3.50 -11.27
CA ASP A 282 13.17 -4.08 -10.88
C ASP A 282 12.95 -5.45 -10.27
N GLY A 283 13.86 -6.37 -10.51
CA GLY A 283 13.75 -7.74 -10.04
C GLY A 283 13.44 -7.77 -8.55
N ALA A 284 12.32 -8.38 -8.17
CA ALA A 284 12.00 -8.56 -6.77
C ALA A 284 12.89 -9.67 -6.21
N GLU A 285 13.82 -9.35 -5.33
CA GLU A 285 14.65 -10.33 -4.61
C GLU A 285 13.77 -11.41 -3.95
N ASP A 286 12.60 -11.01 -3.47
CA ASP A 286 11.59 -11.84 -2.84
C ASP A 286 10.96 -12.89 -3.77
N LEU A 287 11.02 -12.71 -5.09
CA LEU A 287 10.51 -13.67 -6.07
C LEU A 287 11.56 -14.72 -6.46
N GLY A 288 12.78 -14.65 -5.90
CA GLY A 288 13.90 -15.52 -6.26
C GLY A 288 14.38 -15.30 -7.69
N ASN A 289 14.01 -14.19 -8.31
CA ASN A 289 14.45 -13.77 -9.63
C ASN A 289 15.63 -12.80 -9.50
N ASP A 290 16.46 -12.84 -10.53
CA ASP A 290 17.62 -11.98 -10.73
C ASP A 290 17.25 -10.49 -10.61
N ASN A 291 18.27 -9.66 -10.37
CA ASN A 291 18.16 -8.21 -10.22
C ASN A 291 17.88 -7.47 -11.54
N ASP A 292 17.32 -8.13 -12.56
CA ASP A 292 17.05 -7.53 -13.85
C ASP A 292 15.73 -6.77 -13.84
N THR A 293 15.74 -5.60 -14.47
CA THR A 293 14.54 -4.80 -14.68
C THR A 293 13.74 -5.34 -15.85
N ASP A 294 12.49 -5.75 -15.61
CA ASP A 294 11.60 -6.31 -16.60
C ASP A 294 10.33 -5.49 -16.81
N TRP A 295 9.80 -5.54 -18.03
CA TRP A 295 8.51 -4.93 -18.37
C TRP A 295 7.36 -5.92 -18.25
N TYR A 296 6.29 -5.48 -17.56
CA TYR A 296 5.05 -6.22 -17.36
C TYR A 296 3.84 -5.44 -17.86
N PHE A 297 2.79 -6.16 -18.23
CA PHE A 297 1.50 -5.55 -18.49
C PHE A 297 0.42 -6.17 -17.59
N PHE A 298 -0.14 -5.36 -16.70
CA PHE A 298 -1.16 -5.82 -15.77
C PHE A 298 -2.58 -5.49 -16.23
N LYS A 299 -3.47 -6.43 -15.97
CA LYS A 299 -4.90 -6.22 -16.06
C LYS A 299 -5.57 -6.67 -14.78
N LYS A 300 -6.04 -5.73 -13.99
CA LYS A 300 -6.60 -5.99 -12.66
C LYS A 300 -5.57 -6.60 -11.69
N GLY A 301 -4.34 -6.16 -11.75
CA GLY A 301 -3.22 -6.67 -10.96
C GLY A 301 -2.59 -7.95 -11.48
N GLU A 302 -3.24 -8.68 -12.37
CA GLU A 302 -2.71 -9.92 -12.95
C GLU A 302 -1.83 -9.62 -14.17
N ALA A 303 -0.60 -10.16 -14.18
CA ALA A 303 0.30 -10.03 -15.30
C ALA A 303 -0.23 -10.77 -16.54
N LYS A 304 -0.09 -10.18 -17.73
CA LYS A 304 -0.25 -10.88 -18.99
C LYS A 304 0.93 -11.82 -19.18
N LYS A 305 0.65 -13.11 -19.41
CA LYS A 305 1.65 -14.17 -19.44
C LYS A 305 1.31 -15.30 -20.39
N ALA A 306 2.30 -16.15 -20.66
CA ALA A 306 2.09 -17.44 -21.28
C ALA A 306 1.49 -18.43 -20.26
N GLY A 307 0.68 -19.37 -20.73
CA GLY A 307 0.13 -20.46 -19.93
C GLY A 307 0.82 -21.78 -20.23
N ALA A 308 0.41 -22.84 -19.53
CA ALA A 308 0.94 -24.18 -19.76
C ALA A 308 0.73 -24.68 -21.21
N GLU A 309 -0.32 -24.23 -21.87
CA GLU A 309 -0.63 -24.54 -23.27
C GLU A 309 0.33 -23.89 -24.28
N ASP A 310 1.09 -22.90 -23.85
CA ASP A 310 2.06 -22.17 -24.68
C ASP A 310 3.49 -22.77 -24.54
N ALA A 311 3.62 -23.93 -23.89
CA ALA A 311 4.88 -24.65 -23.75
C ALA A 311 5.44 -25.13 -25.09
N GLN A 312 6.72 -24.93 -25.29
CA GLN A 312 7.44 -25.41 -26.48
C GLN A 312 8.89 -25.76 -26.11
N THR A 313 9.53 -26.54 -26.97
CA THR A 313 10.94 -26.89 -26.79
C THR A 313 11.80 -25.97 -27.66
N ASP A 314 12.81 -25.37 -27.07
CA ASP A 314 13.81 -24.57 -27.79
C ASP A 314 14.86 -25.44 -28.51
N SER A 315 15.85 -24.78 -29.15
CA SER A 315 16.92 -25.45 -29.89
C SER A 315 17.86 -26.29 -29.02
N THR A 316 17.88 -26.02 -27.70
CA THR A 316 18.71 -26.76 -26.73
C THR A 316 17.98 -27.96 -26.11
N GLY A 317 16.66 -28.07 -26.34
CA GLY A 317 15.80 -29.07 -25.73
C GLY A 317 15.14 -28.62 -24.43
N ALA A 318 15.34 -27.37 -24.00
CA ALA A 318 14.71 -26.80 -22.83
C ALA A 318 13.26 -26.38 -23.14
N THR A 319 12.39 -26.50 -22.14
CA THR A 319 11.00 -26.04 -22.26
C THR A 319 10.94 -24.54 -22.02
N GLN A 320 10.36 -23.83 -22.96
CA GLN A 320 10.08 -22.40 -22.87
C GLN A 320 8.58 -22.17 -23.02
N TYR A 321 8.10 -21.08 -22.42
CA TYR A 321 6.72 -20.64 -22.51
C TYR A 321 6.69 -19.23 -23.11
N ARG A 322 6.09 -19.09 -24.29
CA ARG A 322 6.03 -17.80 -25.02
C ARG A 322 4.66 -17.59 -25.62
N LYS A 323 4.05 -16.45 -25.32
CA LYS A 323 2.73 -16.10 -25.82
C LYS A 323 2.71 -14.73 -26.47
N LYS A 324 2.18 -14.69 -27.69
CA LYS A 324 1.90 -13.44 -28.39
C LYS A 324 0.56 -12.86 -27.96
N ILE A 325 0.56 -11.67 -27.37
CA ILE A 325 -0.64 -11.01 -26.86
C ILE A 325 -0.80 -9.64 -27.51
N LYS A 326 -2.04 -9.33 -27.94
CA LYS A 326 -2.36 -8.03 -28.52
C LYS A 326 -2.81 -7.03 -27.47
N ILE A 327 -2.10 -5.90 -27.36
CA ILE A 327 -2.37 -4.81 -26.43
C ILE A 327 -2.44 -3.51 -27.23
N ASN A 328 -3.53 -2.79 -27.13
CA ASN A 328 -3.73 -1.49 -27.83
C ASN A 328 -3.37 -1.52 -29.32
N GLY A 329 -3.73 -2.62 -30.00
CA GLY A 329 -3.52 -2.78 -31.45
C GLY A 329 -2.14 -3.33 -31.85
N LYS A 330 -1.17 -3.39 -30.98
CA LYS A 330 0.17 -3.95 -31.19
C LYS A 330 0.31 -5.33 -30.54
N TYR A 331 1.21 -6.16 -31.06
CA TYR A 331 1.51 -7.47 -30.48
C TYR A 331 2.81 -7.42 -29.71
N PHE A 332 2.83 -8.07 -28.55
CA PHE A 332 3.94 -8.26 -27.64
C PHE A 332 4.11 -9.74 -27.31
N CYS A 333 5.28 -10.13 -26.85
CA CYS A 333 5.57 -11.48 -26.37
C CYS A 333 5.76 -11.45 -24.87
N PHE A 334 5.16 -12.41 -24.17
CA PHE A 334 5.34 -12.58 -22.72
C PHE A 334 5.70 -14.04 -22.42
N ASP A 335 6.53 -14.23 -21.41
CA ASP A 335 6.83 -15.55 -20.87
C ASP A 335 5.83 -16.03 -19.82
N GLN A 336 6.14 -17.12 -19.12
CA GLN A 336 5.30 -17.72 -18.08
C GLN A 336 5.22 -16.86 -16.82
N ASP A 337 6.24 -16.02 -16.55
CA ASP A 337 6.34 -15.15 -15.39
C ASP A 337 5.74 -13.76 -15.66
N GLY A 338 5.30 -13.53 -16.89
CA GLY A 338 4.71 -12.26 -17.31
C GLY A 338 5.72 -11.23 -17.78
N LYS A 339 6.99 -11.59 -17.91
CA LYS A 339 8.03 -10.72 -18.44
C LYS A 339 7.87 -10.51 -19.93
N MET A 340 7.92 -9.26 -20.39
CA MET A 340 7.90 -8.93 -21.81
C MET A 340 9.20 -9.36 -22.47
N GLN A 341 9.09 -10.08 -23.57
CA GLN A 341 10.22 -10.64 -24.33
C GLN A 341 10.49 -9.81 -25.59
N THR A 342 11.74 -9.53 -25.87
CA THR A 342 12.25 -8.85 -27.06
C THR A 342 13.12 -9.76 -27.92
N GLY A 343 13.63 -9.28 -29.05
CA GLY A 343 14.47 -10.05 -29.95
C GLY A 343 13.72 -11.13 -30.73
N LEU A 344 14.43 -12.17 -31.13
CA LEU A 344 13.88 -13.33 -31.80
C LEU A 344 13.19 -14.24 -30.80
N GLN A 345 11.89 -14.48 -31.00
CA GLN A 345 11.10 -15.34 -30.13
C GLN A 345 10.43 -16.46 -30.93
N ARG A 346 10.55 -17.70 -30.44
CA ARG A 346 9.84 -18.84 -31.00
C ARG A 346 8.49 -18.97 -30.34
N ILE A 347 7.41 -19.00 -31.12
CA ILE A 347 6.03 -19.12 -30.62
C ILE A 347 5.28 -20.11 -31.52
N ALA A 348 4.75 -21.18 -30.96
CA ALA A 348 4.04 -22.23 -31.66
C ALA A 348 4.79 -22.71 -32.92
N ASN A 349 6.08 -23.01 -32.78
CA ASN A 349 7.00 -23.47 -33.80
C ASN A 349 7.27 -22.49 -34.97
N HIS A 350 7.01 -21.20 -34.80
CA HIS A 350 7.35 -20.14 -35.73
C HIS A 350 8.18 -19.07 -35.08
N THR A 351 9.16 -18.55 -35.79
CA THR A 351 9.97 -17.43 -35.32
C THR A 351 9.25 -16.11 -35.56
N TYR A 352 9.31 -15.24 -34.56
CA TYR A 352 8.85 -13.84 -34.58
C TYR A 352 9.98 -12.94 -34.10
N TYR A 353 9.91 -11.66 -34.43
CA TYR A 353 10.83 -10.66 -33.90
C TYR A 353 10.08 -9.53 -33.23
N PHE A 354 10.54 -9.17 -32.04
CA PHE A 354 10.02 -8.06 -31.24
C PHE A 354 11.17 -7.06 -31.02
N ASP A 355 10.96 -5.81 -31.35
CA ASP A 355 11.98 -4.78 -31.12
C ASP A 355 12.17 -4.48 -29.62
N ASP A 356 13.14 -3.59 -29.28
CA ASP A 356 13.47 -3.22 -27.90
C ASP A 356 12.29 -2.59 -27.14
N ASN A 357 11.28 -2.10 -27.85
CA ASN A 357 10.02 -1.64 -27.23
C ASN A 357 8.96 -2.77 -27.14
N GLY A 358 9.33 -4.01 -27.43
CA GLY A 358 8.44 -5.16 -27.43
C GLY A 358 7.48 -5.25 -28.61
N TYR A 359 7.59 -4.39 -29.64
CA TYR A 359 6.66 -4.41 -30.76
C TYR A 359 7.01 -5.46 -31.81
N MET A 360 6.07 -6.35 -32.08
CA MET A 360 6.22 -7.35 -33.15
C MET A 360 6.48 -6.69 -34.50
N LYS A 361 7.54 -7.11 -35.18
CA LYS A 361 7.89 -6.64 -36.52
C LYS A 361 7.27 -7.50 -37.62
N THR A 362 7.12 -6.88 -38.79
CA THR A 362 6.69 -7.49 -40.03
C THR A 362 7.49 -6.96 -41.21
N GLY A 363 7.59 -7.72 -42.29
CA GLY A 363 8.42 -7.35 -43.44
C GLY A 363 9.89 -7.71 -43.22
N LYS A 364 10.77 -7.05 -44.00
CA LYS A 364 12.22 -7.26 -43.92
C LYS A 364 12.77 -6.53 -42.71
N THR A 365 13.56 -7.23 -41.91
CA THR A 365 14.25 -6.66 -40.76
C THR A 365 15.62 -7.34 -40.58
N THR A 366 16.53 -6.70 -39.87
CA THR A 366 17.76 -7.32 -39.34
C THR A 366 17.55 -7.62 -37.87
N ALA A 367 18.06 -8.73 -37.40
CA ALA A 367 18.05 -9.14 -36.02
C ALA A 367 19.31 -9.94 -35.72
N ASP A 368 19.78 -9.84 -34.49
CA ASP A 368 20.87 -10.65 -33.99
C ASP A 368 20.32 -12.00 -33.46
N ASP A 369 21.11 -13.04 -33.64
CA ASP A 369 20.82 -14.34 -33.04
C ASP A 369 21.41 -14.44 -31.61
N ASP A 370 21.29 -15.61 -30.98
CA ASP A 370 21.79 -15.89 -29.63
C ASP A 370 23.35 -15.80 -29.52
N ASN A 371 24.08 -15.64 -30.63
CA ASN A 371 25.54 -15.49 -30.68
C ASN A 371 25.99 -14.08 -31.05
N ASP A 372 25.08 -13.10 -31.05
CA ASP A 372 25.28 -11.72 -31.52
C ASP A 372 25.63 -11.60 -33.04
N ASP A 373 25.33 -12.63 -33.82
CA ASP A 373 25.48 -12.57 -35.29
C ASP A 373 24.25 -11.94 -35.94
N THR A 374 24.45 -10.89 -36.72
CA THR A 374 23.36 -10.14 -37.37
C THR A 374 22.92 -10.80 -38.66
N PHE A 375 21.66 -11.21 -38.73
CA PHE A 375 21.04 -11.82 -39.91
C PHE A 375 19.91 -10.96 -40.49
N THR A 376 19.60 -11.20 -41.76
CA THR A 376 18.40 -10.62 -42.39
C THR A 376 17.25 -11.59 -42.29
N PHE A 377 16.10 -11.09 -41.81
CA PHE A 377 14.87 -11.82 -41.68
C PHE A 377 13.76 -11.20 -42.59
N TYR A 378 12.76 -12.02 -42.91
CA TYR A 378 11.50 -11.54 -43.45
C TYR A 378 10.34 -12.18 -42.68
N PHE A 379 9.54 -11.32 -42.04
CA PHE A 379 8.35 -11.71 -41.28
C PHE A 379 7.10 -11.41 -42.08
N SER A 380 6.15 -12.36 -42.14
CA SER A 380 4.95 -12.28 -42.97
C SER A 380 4.09 -11.05 -42.64
N THR A 381 3.60 -10.39 -43.67
CA THR A 381 2.62 -9.28 -43.57
C THR A 381 1.19 -9.74 -43.83
N LYS A 382 0.97 -11.03 -44.07
CA LYS A 382 -0.35 -11.59 -44.40
C LYS A 382 -1.19 -11.78 -43.14
N ASN A 383 -2.50 -11.49 -43.22
CA ASN A 383 -3.40 -11.46 -42.06
C ASN A 383 -3.32 -12.67 -41.13
N ASN A 384 -3.32 -13.90 -41.61
CA ASN A 384 -3.30 -15.11 -40.76
C ASN A 384 -1.90 -15.48 -40.27
N ASP A 385 -0.85 -14.99 -40.95
CA ASP A 385 0.54 -15.30 -40.67
C ASP A 385 1.32 -14.07 -40.25
N THR A 386 0.63 -12.96 -39.97
CA THR A 386 1.29 -11.69 -39.59
C THR A 386 2.31 -11.88 -38.52
N GLY A 387 3.55 -11.49 -38.79
CA GLY A 387 4.71 -11.59 -37.93
C GLY A 387 5.41 -12.94 -37.91
N LYS A 388 4.85 -14.01 -38.48
CA LYS A 388 5.54 -15.30 -38.59
C LYS A 388 6.73 -15.20 -39.53
N GLY A 389 7.80 -15.87 -39.18
CA GLY A 389 8.94 -16.11 -40.06
C GLY A 389 8.44 -16.68 -41.39
N TYR A 390 8.91 -16.10 -42.47
CA TYR A 390 8.47 -16.49 -43.84
C TYR A 390 9.29 -17.65 -44.37
N ASP A 391 8.65 -18.67 -44.90
CA ASP A 391 9.28 -19.77 -45.65
C ASP A 391 9.07 -19.58 -47.14
N GLY A 392 10.16 -19.56 -47.88
CA GLY A 392 10.08 -19.52 -49.32
C GLY A 392 10.90 -18.45 -50.01
N ILE A 393 10.56 -18.22 -51.29
CA ILE A 393 11.26 -17.26 -52.14
C ILE A 393 10.52 -15.94 -52.15
N LYS A 394 11.23 -14.87 -51.79
CA LYS A 394 10.75 -13.50 -51.88
C LYS A 394 11.82 -12.55 -52.41
N ASP A 395 11.47 -11.76 -53.42
CA ASP A 395 12.34 -10.73 -54.04
C ASP A 395 13.70 -11.28 -54.52
N GLY A 396 13.75 -12.60 -54.85
CA GLY A 396 14.97 -13.26 -55.33
C GLY A 396 15.89 -13.78 -54.25
N TYR A 397 15.39 -13.86 -53.00
CA TYR A 397 16.05 -14.42 -51.83
C TYR A 397 15.26 -15.62 -51.31
N LEU A 398 15.96 -16.59 -50.71
CA LEU A 398 15.35 -17.74 -50.07
C LEU A 398 15.37 -17.55 -48.57
N TYR A 399 14.23 -17.83 -47.93
CA TYR A 399 14.05 -17.70 -46.47
C TYR A 399 13.58 -19.03 -45.86
N ALA A 400 14.05 -19.34 -44.68
CA ALA A 400 13.61 -20.48 -43.88
C ALA A 400 13.29 -19.96 -42.45
N ASP A 401 12.07 -20.20 -41.98
CA ASP A 401 11.52 -19.70 -40.72
C ASP A 401 11.89 -18.21 -40.44
N GLY A 402 11.81 -17.41 -41.51
CA GLY A 402 12.10 -16.00 -41.49
C GLY A 402 13.54 -15.63 -41.86
N GLN A 403 14.52 -16.44 -41.54
CA GLN A 403 15.94 -16.13 -41.79
C GLN A 403 16.28 -16.26 -43.27
N ARG A 404 16.95 -15.26 -43.81
CA ARG A 404 17.50 -15.33 -45.16
C ARG A 404 18.66 -16.30 -45.21
N LEU A 405 18.60 -17.26 -46.15
CA LEU A 405 19.66 -18.22 -46.34
C LEU A 405 20.78 -17.60 -47.20
N GLU A 406 21.97 -17.60 -46.68
CA GLU A 406 23.16 -16.97 -47.25
C GLU A 406 24.31 -18.01 -47.36
N ALA A 407 25.29 -17.73 -48.20
CA ALA A 407 26.55 -18.43 -48.21
C ALA A 407 27.56 -17.71 -47.31
N ASP A 408 28.56 -18.39 -46.78
CA ASP A 408 29.59 -17.80 -45.94
C ASP A 408 30.54 -16.93 -46.78
N ASP A 409 31.18 -17.51 -47.76
CA ASP A 409 32.14 -16.77 -48.62
C ASP A 409 31.76 -16.70 -50.08
N ASP A 410 31.44 -17.85 -50.71
CA ASP A 410 31.20 -17.98 -52.13
C ASP A 410 29.73 -18.24 -52.43
N TYR A 411 29.34 -19.52 -52.50
CA TYR A 411 27.96 -19.97 -52.79
C TYR A 411 27.60 -21.19 -51.91
N ALA A 412 26.34 -21.18 -51.48
CA ALA A 412 25.75 -22.32 -50.75
C ALA A 412 24.53 -22.88 -51.54
N VAL A 413 24.22 -24.15 -51.29
CA VAL A 413 23.07 -24.85 -51.89
C VAL A 413 22.05 -25.20 -50.83
N TYR A 414 20.85 -24.66 -50.95
CA TYR A 414 19.73 -24.95 -50.07
C TYR A 414 18.58 -25.66 -50.78
N LYS A 415 17.92 -26.60 -50.07
CA LYS A 415 16.75 -27.32 -50.59
C LYS A 415 15.46 -26.67 -50.11
N TYR A 416 14.59 -26.34 -51.04
CA TYR A 416 13.25 -25.86 -50.74
C TYR A 416 12.24 -26.45 -51.75
N ASN A 417 11.11 -26.98 -51.27
CA ASN A 417 10.07 -27.62 -52.09
C ASN A 417 10.60 -28.60 -53.13
N ASN A 418 11.56 -29.48 -52.70
CA ASN A 418 12.24 -30.50 -53.54
C ASN A 418 13.12 -29.92 -54.68
N LEU A 419 13.33 -28.60 -54.69
CA LEU A 419 14.27 -27.92 -55.59
C LEU A 419 15.50 -27.48 -54.82
N LEU A 420 16.66 -27.47 -55.53
CA LEU A 420 17.90 -26.94 -55.00
C LEU A 420 18.13 -25.53 -55.50
N TYR A 421 18.52 -24.62 -54.61
CA TYR A 421 18.78 -23.24 -54.95
C TYR A 421 20.24 -22.88 -54.55
N VAL A 422 20.95 -22.27 -55.48
CA VAL A 422 22.28 -21.74 -55.24
C VAL A 422 22.11 -20.27 -54.80
N VAL A 423 22.66 -19.91 -53.66
CA VAL A 423 22.67 -18.53 -53.15
C VAL A 423 24.12 -18.05 -52.98
N ASN A 424 24.30 -16.74 -53.05
CA ASN A 424 25.60 -16.13 -52.73
C ASN A 424 25.60 -15.63 -51.26
N LYS A 425 26.72 -15.06 -50.82
CA LYS A 425 26.89 -14.49 -49.46
C LYS A 425 25.95 -13.36 -49.10
N THR A 426 25.20 -12.79 -50.03
CA THR A 426 24.10 -11.87 -49.74
C THR A 426 22.73 -12.52 -49.79
N GLY A 427 22.67 -13.86 -49.88
CA GLY A 427 21.45 -14.67 -49.97
C GLY A 427 20.74 -14.64 -51.28
N LYS A 428 21.30 -13.95 -52.31
CA LYS A 428 20.66 -13.81 -53.61
C LYS A 428 20.69 -15.11 -54.39
N ILE A 429 19.52 -15.60 -54.85
CA ILE A 429 19.41 -16.80 -55.65
C ILE A 429 20.04 -16.60 -57.02
N GLN A 430 20.90 -17.51 -57.40
CA GLN A 430 21.63 -17.53 -58.68
C GLN A 430 20.79 -18.17 -59.76
N LYS A 431 20.82 -17.58 -60.99
CA LYS A 431 19.93 -18.02 -62.10
C LYS A 431 20.70 -18.31 -63.39
N SER A 432 22.01 -18.01 -63.45
CA SER A 432 22.79 -18.19 -64.67
C SER A 432 23.12 -19.67 -64.90
N THR A 433 22.65 -20.22 -65.99
CA THR A 433 22.90 -21.61 -66.38
C THR A 433 24.27 -21.81 -67.07
N SER A 434 24.95 -20.74 -67.39
CA SER A 434 26.27 -20.78 -68.03
C SER A 434 27.44 -20.59 -67.03
N LYS A 435 27.13 -20.22 -65.79
CA LYS A 435 28.14 -20.00 -64.75
C LYS A 435 28.31 -21.27 -63.88
N LYS A 436 29.54 -21.58 -63.55
CA LYS A 436 29.89 -22.52 -62.44
C LYS A 436 30.00 -21.73 -61.14
N TYR A 437 29.43 -22.22 -60.10
CA TYR A 437 29.39 -21.60 -58.75
C TYR A 437 30.22 -22.45 -57.81
N GLU A 438 31.29 -21.87 -57.25
CA GLU A 438 32.16 -22.53 -56.29
C GLU A 438 31.44 -22.55 -54.93
N LEU A 439 31.43 -23.68 -54.30
CA LEU A 439 30.78 -23.81 -52.99
C LEU A 439 31.71 -23.44 -51.84
N ASP A 440 31.10 -22.92 -50.77
CA ASP A 440 31.83 -22.57 -49.54
C ASP A 440 32.78 -23.68 -49.12
N GLY A 441 33.95 -23.30 -48.55
CA GLY A 441 34.96 -24.26 -48.08
C GLY A 441 35.68 -25.04 -49.20
N GLY A 442 35.49 -24.66 -50.46
CA GLY A 442 36.17 -25.35 -51.59
C GLY A 442 35.57 -26.73 -51.89
N GLU A 443 34.32 -27.00 -51.53
CA GLU A 443 33.63 -28.28 -51.73
C GLU A 443 33.35 -28.64 -53.20
N GLY A 444 33.72 -27.78 -54.14
CA GLY A 444 33.59 -27.99 -55.58
C GLY A 444 32.64 -26.99 -56.24
N TYR A 445 32.20 -27.33 -57.47
CA TYR A 445 31.38 -26.43 -58.29
C TYR A 445 30.01 -27.03 -58.61
N VAL A 446 29.01 -26.18 -58.61
CA VAL A 446 27.65 -26.51 -59.05
C VAL A 446 27.22 -25.64 -60.21
N THR A 447 26.25 -26.12 -61.01
CA THR A 447 25.60 -25.34 -62.06
C THR A 447 24.12 -25.32 -61.88
N VAL A 448 23.48 -24.21 -62.23
CA VAL A 448 22.03 -24.06 -62.21
C VAL A 448 21.44 -24.62 -63.52
N THR A 449 20.43 -25.43 -63.44
CA THR A 449 19.66 -25.92 -64.56
C THR A 449 18.33 -25.21 -64.67
N LYS A 450 17.77 -25.07 -65.92
CA LYS A 450 16.41 -24.59 -66.04
C LYS A 450 15.43 -25.66 -65.56
N SER A 451 14.61 -25.32 -64.58
CA SER A 451 13.45 -26.13 -64.20
C SER A 451 12.32 -26.01 -65.16
#